data_0e9bc2b49eacf8d9a18b9987d96d1479
#
_entry.id   0e9bc2b49eacf8d9a18b9987d96d1479
#
_cell.length_a   1.000
_cell.length_b   1.000
_cell.length_c   1.000
_cell.angle_alpha   90.00
_cell.angle_beta   90.00
_cell.angle_gamma   90.00
#
_symmetry.space_group_name_H-M   'P 1'
#
loop_
_entity.id
_entity.type
_entity.pdbx_description
1 polymer ?
#
loop_
_entity_poly.entity_id
_entity_poly.type
_entity_poly.pdbx_seq_one_letter_code
_entity_poly.pdbx_strand_id
1 'polypeptide(L)'
;RAATAIGEDAESGIWAPSVRPLTLASAPNAVAAAARNAPPFSREALQELMWADAGLVRDERGLAHAASALATWAAQPREPQTELAMEDENLLVVATAMVAAARARRGSVGAHWRSDDPALMALAAPTLEDAAC
;
A
#
# COMPACT_ATOMS: atom_id res chain seq x y z
N ARG A 1 -33.20 -10.61 13.09
CA ARG A 1 -33.38 -10.44 11.62
C ARG A 1 -32.08 -10.03 10.91
N ALA A 2 -31.17 -9.25 11.52
CA ALA A 2 -29.89 -8.85 10.91
C ALA A 2 -28.91 -10.01 10.74
N ALA A 3 -28.85 -10.93 11.70
CA ALA A 3 -27.95 -12.10 11.63
C ALA A 3 -28.34 -13.10 10.52
N THR A 4 -29.64 -13.19 10.18
CA THR A 4 -30.12 -14.07 9.11
C THR A 4 -29.73 -13.53 7.73
N ALA A 5 -29.79 -12.21 7.53
CA ALA A 5 -29.40 -11.58 6.28
C ALA A 5 -27.90 -11.75 5.94
N ILE A 6 -27.02 -11.71 6.97
CA ILE A 6 -25.59 -11.97 6.78
C ILE A 6 -25.32 -13.43 6.34
N GLY A 7 -26.10 -14.38 6.85
CA GLY A 7 -25.98 -15.77 6.45
C GLY A 7 -26.38 -16.02 4.98
N GLU A 8 -27.47 -15.40 4.53
CA GLU A 8 -27.97 -15.53 3.15
C GLU A 8 -27.02 -14.90 2.12
N ASP A 9 -26.39 -13.76 2.46
CA ASP A 9 -25.38 -13.12 1.61
C ASP A 9 -24.10 -13.97 1.46
N ALA A 10 -23.70 -14.69 2.51
CA ALA A 10 -22.57 -15.60 2.47
C ALA A 10 -22.81 -16.80 1.54
N GLU A 11 -24.05 -17.32 1.51
CA GLU A 11 -24.44 -18.43 0.62
C GLU A 11 -24.57 -17.98 -0.86
N SER A 12 -24.89 -16.71 -1.10
CA SER A 12 -25.01 -16.15 -2.45
C SER A 12 -23.67 -15.89 -3.15
N GLY A 13 -22.54 -16.12 -2.49
CA GLY A 13 -21.20 -15.94 -3.05
C GLY A 13 -20.77 -14.47 -3.22
N ILE A 14 -21.60 -13.50 -2.83
CA ILE A 14 -21.31 -12.06 -2.90
C ILE A 14 -20.13 -11.70 -1.99
N TRP A 15 -19.94 -12.45 -0.91
CA TRP A 15 -18.87 -12.27 0.09
C TRP A 15 -17.82 -13.37 0.06
N ALA A 16 -17.65 -14.08 -1.03
CA ALA A 16 -16.49 -14.96 -1.15
C ALA A 16 -15.22 -14.10 -1.20
N PRO A 17 -14.43 -13.99 -0.11
CA PRO A 17 -13.18 -13.28 -0.17
C PRO A 17 -12.25 -14.07 -1.09
N SER A 18 -12.02 -13.57 -2.29
CA SER A 18 -10.90 -14.06 -3.09
C SER A 18 -9.59 -13.55 -2.45
N VAL A 19 -9.34 -14.01 -1.22
CA VAL A 19 -8.08 -13.78 -0.53
C VAL A 19 -7.04 -14.65 -1.22
N ARG A 20 -6.43 -14.10 -2.26
CA ARG A 20 -5.18 -14.68 -2.76
C ARG A 20 -4.16 -14.51 -1.64
N PRO A 21 -3.54 -15.58 -1.14
CA PRO A 21 -2.48 -15.43 -0.15
C PRO A 21 -1.41 -14.50 -0.75
N LEU A 22 -1.08 -13.44 -0.02
CA LEU A 22 0.05 -12.59 -0.34
C LEU A 22 1.30 -13.44 -0.13
N THR A 23 1.74 -14.11 -1.19
CA THR A 23 3.05 -14.74 -1.20
C THR A 23 4.05 -13.59 -1.25
N LEU A 24 4.69 -13.31 -0.10
CA LEU A 24 5.88 -12.46 -0.08
C LEU A 24 6.91 -13.17 -0.97
N ALA A 25 7.04 -12.69 -2.20
CA ALA A 25 8.04 -13.22 -3.12
C ALA A 25 9.41 -13.11 -2.45
N SER A 26 10.18 -14.18 -2.51
CA SER A 26 11.56 -14.20 -2.02
C SER A 26 12.30 -12.98 -2.59
N ALA A 27 12.81 -12.14 -1.71
CA ALA A 27 13.42 -10.87 -2.12
C ALA A 27 14.59 -11.12 -3.08
N PRO A 28 14.66 -10.44 -4.22
CA PRO A 28 15.81 -10.56 -5.11
C PRO A 28 17.10 -10.17 -4.36
N ASN A 29 18.24 -10.76 -4.73
CA ASN A 29 19.54 -10.59 -4.05
C ASN A 29 19.93 -9.13 -3.79
N ALA A 30 19.51 -8.20 -4.66
CA ALA A 30 19.74 -6.76 -4.50
C ALA A 30 18.98 -6.18 -3.30
N VAL A 31 17.72 -6.59 -3.07
CA VAL A 31 16.94 -6.16 -1.91
C VAL A 31 17.51 -6.72 -0.63
N ALA A 32 17.94 -7.97 -0.61
CA ALA A 32 18.60 -8.59 0.54
C ALA A 32 19.95 -7.91 0.88
N ALA A 33 20.68 -7.43 -0.11
CA ALA A 33 21.91 -6.66 0.12
C ALA A 33 21.61 -5.27 0.68
N ALA A 34 20.59 -4.58 0.16
CA ALA A 34 20.15 -3.28 0.66
C ALA A 34 19.61 -3.39 2.11
N ALA A 35 18.88 -4.46 2.43
CA ALA A 35 18.32 -4.71 3.76
C ALA A 35 19.38 -4.82 4.86
N ARG A 36 20.56 -5.35 4.55
CA ARG A 36 21.66 -5.46 5.54
C ARG A 36 22.27 -4.12 5.94
N ASN A 37 22.19 -3.12 5.07
CA ASN A 37 22.76 -1.79 5.27
C ASN A 37 21.72 -0.71 5.60
N ALA A 38 20.44 -1.06 5.52
CA ALA A 38 19.35 -0.15 5.84
C ALA A 38 19.17 -0.04 7.36
N PRO A 39 18.65 1.10 7.86
CA PRO A 39 18.21 1.20 9.25
C PRO A 39 17.25 0.07 9.62
N PRO A 40 17.28 -0.41 10.86
CA PRO A 40 16.35 -1.43 11.32
C PRO A 40 14.91 -0.91 11.22
N PHE A 41 14.00 -1.85 11.00
CA PHE A 41 12.58 -1.54 11.06
C PHE A 41 12.19 -1.05 12.45
N SER A 42 11.36 0.01 12.50
CA SER A 42 10.67 0.46 13.71
C SER A 42 9.24 0.92 13.38
N ARG A 43 8.36 0.88 14.39
CA ARG A 43 6.97 1.35 14.26
C ARG A 43 6.91 2.82 13.85
N GLU A 44 7.75 3.65 14.45
CA GLU A 44 7.83 5.09 14.17
C GLU A 44 8.23 5.34 12.72
N ALA A 45 9.27 4.67 12.24
CA ALA A 45 9.72 4.79 10.85
C ALA A 45 8.65 4.34 9.86
N LEU A 46 7.89 3.27 10.19
CA LEU A 46 6.76 2.83 9.39
C LEU A 46 5.65 3.88 9.34
N GLN A 47 5.30 4.48 10.47
CA GLN A 47 4.27 5.51 10.56
C GLN A 47 4.65 6.76 9.76
N GLU A 48 5.90 7.22 9.88
CA GLU A 48 6.43 8.35 9.12
C GLU A 48 6.38 8.08 7.61
N LEU A 49 6.86 6.91 7.18
CA LEU A 49 6.83 6.50 5.78
C LEU A 49 5.41 6.48 5.23
N MET A 50 4.49 5.83 5.94
CA MET A 50 3.10 5.70 5.51
C MET A 50 2.37 7.03 5.48
N TRP A 51 2.70 7.94 6.40
CA TRP A 51 2.15 9.29 6.38
C TRP A 51 2.66 10.11 5.20
N ALA A 52 3.95 10.07 4.94
CA ALA A 52 4.59 10.87 3.90
C ALA A 52 4.21 10.41 2.49
N ASP A 53 4.26 9.09 2.24
CA ASP A 53 4.21 8.53 0.89
C ASP A 53 2.88 7.83 0.53
N ALA A 54 2.12 7.41 1.54
CA ALA A 54 0.86 6.68 1.36
C ALA A 54 -0.32 7.30 2.12
N GLY A 55 -0.19 8.56 2.57
CA GLY A 55 -1.17 9.30 3.34
C GLY A 55 -2.41 9.74 2.55
N LEU A 56 -2.83 11.00 2.72
CA LEU A 56 -4.05 11.54 2.12
C LEU A 56 -3.92 11.79 0.62
N VAL A 57 -2.78 12.34 0.17
CA VAL A 57 -2.49 12.59 -1.24
C VAL A 57 -1.35 11.67 -1.66
N ARG A 58 -1.57 10.92 -2.71
CA ARG A 58 -0.65 9.88 -3.20
C ARG A 58 -0.22 10.15 -4.62
N ASP A 59 0.98 9.72 -4.96
CA ASP A 59 1.46 9.64 -6.34
C ASP A 59 2.32 8.37 -6.54
N GLU A 60 2.65 8.02 -7.77
CA GLU A 60 3.45 6.84 -8.05
C GLU A 60 4.85 6.92 -7.45
N ARG A 61 5.44 8.10 -7.37
CA ARG A 61 6.79 8.29 -6.82
C ARG A 61 6.82 7.96 -5.32
N GLY A 62 5.91 8.55 -4.54
CA GLY A 62 5.80 8.27 -3.10
C GLY A 62 5.46 6.81 -2.84
N LEU A 63 4.46 6.28 -3.54
CA LEU A 63 4.06 4.87 -3.38
C LEU A 63 5.18 3.89 -3.80
N ALA A 64 5.99 4.21 -4.82
CA ALA A 64 7.13 3.39 -5.20
C ALA A 64 8.26 3.44 -4.16
N HIS A 65 8.51 4.63 -3.57
CA HIS A 65 9.45 4.79 -2.46
C HIS A 65 9.00 3.98 -1.25
N ALA A 66 7.73 4.10 -0.83
CA ALA A 66 7.17 3.30 0.25
C ALA A 66 7.30 1.80 -0.01
N ALA A 67 6.96 1.32 -1.21
CA ALA A 67 7.09 -0.08 -1.58
C ALA A 67 8.53 -0.60 -1.46
N SER A 68 9.52 0.22 -1.87
CA SER A 68 10.94 -0.13 -1.76
C SER A 68 11.42 -0.20 -0.32
N ALA A 69 11.03 0.75 0.52
CA ALA A 69 11.38 0.76 1.95
C ALA A 69 10.75 -0.43 2.68
N LEU A 70 9.46 -0.69 2.44
CA LEU A 70 8.74 -1.83 3.03
C LEU A 70 9.36 -3.16 2.61
N ALA A 71 9.74 -3.33 1.33
CA ALA A 71 10.42 -4.53 0.86
C ALA A 71 11.79 -4.71 1.53
N THR A 72 12.53 -3.62 1.73
CA THR A 72 13.81 -3.62 2.44
C THR A 72 13.65 -4.06 3.89
N TRP A 73 12.68 -3.53 4.61
CA TRP A 73 12.37 -3.96 5.98
C TRP A 73 11.87 -5.39 6.05
N ALA A 74 10.99 -5.81 5.13
CA ALA A 74 10.51 -7.19 5.07
C ALA A 74 11.63 -8.23 4.84
N ALA A 75 12.74 -7.83 4.20
CA ALA A 75 13.90 -8.68 3.97
C ALA A 75 14.89 -8.73 5.15
N GLN A 76 14.70 -7.91 6.19
CA GLN A 76 15.53 -7.97 7.40
C GLN A 76 15.13 -9.19 8.23
N PRO A 77 16.10 -10.00 8.72
CA PRO A 77 15.78 -11.11 9.60
C PRO A 77 15.29 -10.57 10.96
N ARG A 78 14.13 -11.02 11.40
CA ARG A 78 13.53 -10.67 12.69
C ARG A 78 12.85 -11.88 13.28
N GLU A 79 12.96 -12.00 14.61
CA GLU A 79 12.29 -13.03 15.38
C GLU A 79 11.50 -12.36 16.51
N PRO A 80 10.20 -12.03 16.29
CA PRO A 80 9.40 -11.35 17.29
C PRO A 80 9.22 -12.23 18.53
N GLN A 81 9.68 -11.75 19.68
CA GLN A 81 9.61 -12.48 20.95
C GLN A 81 8.55 -11.91 21.92
N THR A 82 7.97 -10.76 21.57
CA THR A 82 6.96 -10.07 22.38
C THR A 82 5.70 -9.82 21.57
N GLU A 83 4.59 -9.65 22.26
CA GLU A 83 3.31 -9.28 21.64
C GLU A 83 3.46 -7.99 20.80
N LEU A 84 4.11 -6.97 21.34
CA LEU A 84 4.37 -5.72 20.62
C LEU A 84 5.18 -5.94 19.33
N ALA A 85 6.20 -6.80 19.37
CA ALA A 85 6.99 -7.13 18.20
C ALA A 85 6.17 -7.90 17.13
N MET A 86 5.23 -8.74 17.55
CA MET A 86 4.29 -9.42 16.64
C MET A 86 3.31 -8.45 16.02
N GLU A 87 2.81 -7.46 16.77
CA GLU A 87 1.99 -6.38 16.23
C GLU A 87 2.76 -5.57 15.17
N ASP A 88 4.03 -5.27 15.41
CA ASP A 88 4.88 -4.55 14.47
C ASP A 88 5.08 -5.31 13.17
N GLU A 89 5.27 -6.62 13.22
CA GLU A 89 5.31 -7.48 12.02
C GLU A 89 3.98 -7.44 11.27
N ASN A 90 2.85 -7.49 11.98
CA ASN A 90 1.53 -7.39 11.37
C ASN A 90 1.32 -6.02 10.70
N LEU A 91 1.75 -4.93 11.33
CA LEU A 91 1.70 -3.59 10.74
C LEU A 91 2.50 -3.50 9.44
N LEU A 92 3.69 -4.11 9.39
CA LEU A 92 4.52 -4.16 8.18
C LEU A 92 3.82 -4.92 7.04
N VAL A 93 3.19 -6.06 7.35
CA VAL A 93 2.41 -6.85 6.37
C VAL A 93 1.23 -6.03 5.84
N VAL A 94 0.47 -5.39 6.71
CA VAL A 94 -0.69 -4.56 6.33
C VAL A 94 -0.25 -3.37 5.48
N ALA A 95 0.80 -2.64 5.89
CA ALA A 95 1.33 -1.52 5.12
C ALA A 95 1.78 -1.94 3.72
N THR A 96 2.45 -3.08 3.61
CA THR A 96 2.87 -3.64 2.31
C THR A 96 1.67 -3.92 1.40
N ALA A 97 0.61 -4.54 1.94
CA ALA A 97 -0.61 -4.81 1.21
C ALA A 97 -1.33 -3.52 0.78
N MET A 98 -1.41 -2.52 1.68
CA MET A 98 -2.02 -1.22 1.39
C MET A 98 -1.29 -0.47 0.28
N VAL A 99 0.04 -0.40 0.32
CA VAL A 99 0.84 0.27 -0.71
C VAL A 99 0.73 -0.46 -2.04
N ALA A 100 0.75 -1.79 -2.05
CA ALA A 100 0.56 -2.59 -3.27
C ALA A 100 -0.82 -2.33 -3.91
N ALA A 101 -1.89 -2.31 -3.11
CA ALA A 101 -3.24 -2.00 -3.57
C ALA A 101 -3.37 -0.56 -4.10
N ALA A 102 -2.76 0.41 -3.39
CA ALA A 102 -2.76 1.81 -3.79
C ALA A 102 -2.01 2.04 -5.11
N ARG A 103 -0.90 1.34 -5.34
CA ARG A 103 -0.15 1.38 -6.61
C ARG A 103 -0.91 0.75 -7.77
N ALA A 104 -1.63 -0.34 -7.51
CA ALA A 104 -2.45 -0.98 -8.53
C ALA A 104 -3.60 -0.10 -9.01
N ARG A 105 -4.13 0.77 -8.14
CA ARG A 105 -5.23 1.69 -8.46
C ARG A 105 -4.69 3.05 -8.91
N ARG A 106 -4.72 3.30 -10.21
CA ARG A 106 -4.22 4.52 -10.83
C ARG A 106 -5.18 5.72 -10.73
N GLY A 107 -6.48 5.48 -10.64
CA GLY A 107 -7.50 6.52 -10.55
C GLY A 107 -7.92 6.79 -9.11
N SER A 108 -8.33 8.03 -8.84
CA SER A 108 -8.84 8.48 -7.55
C SER A 108 -10.27 8.00 -7.31
N VAL A 109 -10.53 7.38 -6.15
CA VAL A 109 -11.87 6.94 -5.74
C VAL A 109 -12.03 7.06 -4.23
N GLY A 110 -13.00 7.83 -3.78
CA GLY A 110 -13.26 8.03 -2.36
C GLY A 110 -12.05 8.61 -1.63
N ALA A 111 -11.62 7.98 -0.54
CA ALA A 111 -10.44 8.39 0.22
C ALA A 111 -9.10 8.06 -0.46
N HIS A 112 -9.10 7.31 -1.56
CA HIS A 112 -7.90 7.09 -2.37
C HIS A 112 -7.75 8.22 -3.37
N TRP A 113 -7.00 9.25 -3.00
CA TRP A 113 -6.72 10.40 -3.85
C TRP A 113 -5.31 10.35 -4.41
N ARG A 114 -5.20 10.48 -5.76
CA ARG A 114 -3.90 10.51 -6.46
C ARG A 114 -3.73 11.84 -7.18
N SER A 115 -2.62 12.52 -6.91
CA SER A 115 -2.26 13.76 -7.62
C SER A 115 -1.83 13.52 -9.06
N ASP A 116 -1.41 12.29 -9.37
CA ASP A 116 -1.01 11.83 -10.71
C ASP A 116 -2.12 11.01 -11.41
N ASP A 117 -3.39 11.21 -11.03
CA ASP A 117 -4.54 10.58 -11.67
C ASP A 117 -4.64 11.05 -13.13
N PRO A 118 -4.60 10.12 -14.11
CA PRO A 118 -4.66 10.49 -15.53
C PRO A 118 -5.91 11.28 -15.93
N ALA A 119 -7.06 11.02 -15.27
CA ALA A 119 -8.29 11.73 -15.53
C ALA A 119 -8.23 13.18 -15.04
N LEU A 120 -7.62 13.42 -13.86
CA LEU A 120 -7.41 14.76 -13.33
C LEU A 120 -6.37 15.54 -14.15
N MET A 121 -5.30 14.87 -14.58
CA MET A 121 -4.27 15.46 -15.43
C MET A 121 -4.83 15.87 -16.79
N ALA A 122 -5.72 15.07 -17.38
CA ALA A 122 -6.38 15.39 -18.63
C ALA A 122 -7.31 16.62 -18.52
N LEU A 123 -7.98 16.80 -17.36
CA LEU A 123 -8.83 17.95 -17.08
C LEU A 123 -8.03 19.24 -16.83
N ALA A 124 -6.81 19.11 -16.30
CA ALA A 124 -5.93 20.23 -15.99
C ALA A 124 -5.09 20.69 -17.21
N ALA A 125 -5.05 19.92 -18.29
CA ALA A 125 -4.37 20.31 -19.52
C ALA A 125 -5.09 21.52 -20.16
N PRO A 126 -4.39 22.64 -20.45
CA PRO A 126 -5.00 23.78 -21.13
C PRO A 126 -5.54 23.33 -22.50
N THR A 127 -6.81 23.60 -22.77
CA THR A 127 -7.37 23.40 -24.10
C THR A 127 -6.69 24.39 -25.06
N LEU A 128 -6.28 23.92 -26.24
CA LEU A 128 -5.60 24.74 -27.25
C LEU A 128 -6.43 25.97 -27.70
N GLU A 129 -7.69 26.08 -27.28
CA GLU A 129 -8.57 27.21 -27.55
C GLU A 129 -8.29 28.46 -26.70
N ASP A 130 -7.68 28.30 -25.51
CA ASP A 130 -7.28 29.41 -24.61
C ASP A 130 -5.96 30.10 -25.01
N ALA A 131 -5.24 29.56 -26.00
CA ALA A 131 -3.96 30.10 -26.46
C ALA A 131 -4.07 31.04 -27.66
N ALA A 132 -5.30 31.34 -28.11
CA ALA A 132 -5.56 32.23 -29.28
C ALA A 132 -6.28 33.53 -28.86
N CYS A 133 -5.62 34.35 -28.03
CA CYS A 133 -5.95 35.75 -27.81
C CYS A 133 -4.69 36.59 -27.78
#